data_a89af70627aebb5cf702e8c62529c553
#
_entry.id   a89af70627aebb5cf702e8c62529c553
#
_cell.length_a   1.000
_cell.length_b   1.000
_cell.length_c   1.000
_cell.angle_alpha   90.00
_cell.angle_beta   90.00
_cell.angle_gamma   90.00
#
_symmetry.space_group_name_H-M   'P 1'
#
loop_
_entity.id
_entity.type
_entity.pdbx_description
1 polymer ?
#
loop_
_entity_poly.entity_id
_entity_poly.type
_entity_poly.pdbx_seq_one_letter_code
_entity_poly.pdbx_strand_id
1 'polypeptide(L)'
;MKTKALLLITFIFSLITVNNKTMAQGYTFPELPYEYSALEPYIDAQTMEIHYTKHHRAYFDNFVKAATENKIDHLSLEDIFAKVSAFPAAIRNNGGGYYNHMLFWQVMGPNAGGQPDGALMDAINNTFGSFDRFKTEFENAAKTQFGSGWA
;
A
#
# COMPACT_ATOMS: atom_id res chain seq x y z
N MET A 1 -54.01 9.75 58.52
CA MET A 1 -53.92 9.61 57.06
C MET A 1 -52.56 10.13 56.57
N LYS A 2 -51.68 9.22 56.12
CA LYS A 2 -50.32 9.60 55.66
C LYS A 2 -50.31 9.52 54.14
N THR A 3 -50.25 10.64 53.47
CA THR A 3 -50.12 10.75 52.01
C THR A 3 -48.69 10.47 51.58
N LYS A 4 -48.53 9.39 50.78
CA LYS A 4 -47.24 9.05 50.15
C LYS A 4 -47.12 9.82 48.85
N ALA A 5 -46.15 10.74 48.78
CA ALA A 5 -45.79 11.39 47.53
C ALA A 5 -44.95 10.42 46.68
N LEU A 6 -45.40 10.14 45.47
CA LEU A 6 -44.73 9.31 44.46
C LEU A 6 -43.85 10.23 43.62
N LEU A 7 -42.54 10.17 43.79
CA LEU A 7 -41.56 10.89 42.94
C LEU A 7 -41.40 10.12 41.64
N LEU A 8 -41.86 10.70 40.53
CA LEU A 8 -41.66 10.18 39.18
C LEU A 8 -40.33 10.75 38.67
N ILE A 9 -39.28 9.91 38.65
CA ILE A 9 -37.98 10.24 38.05
C ILE A 9 -38.05 9.91 36.54
N THR A 10 -38.21 10.98 35.75
CA THR A 10 -38.12 10.88 34.29
C THR A 10 -36.65 10.81 33.85
N PHE A 11 -36.18 9.66 33.43
CA PHE A 11 -34.85 9.50 32.86
C PHE A 11 -34.87 9.97 31.41
N ILE A 12 -34.34 11.17 31.17
CA ILE A 12 -34.15 11.69 29.80
C ILE A 12 -32.92 11.00 29.22
N PHE A 13 -33.15 9.99 28.36
CA PHE A 13 -32.07 9.37 27.57
C PHE A 13 -31.73 10.32 26.42
N SER A 14 -30.70 11.13 26.61
CA SER A 14 -30.14 11.99 25.55
C SER A 14 -29.42 11.07 24.55
N LEU A 15 -30.05 10.82 23.39
CA LEU A 15 -29.39 10.17 22.26
C LEU A 15 -28.29 11.09 21.73
N ILE A 16 -27.06 10.88 22.16
CA ILE A 16 -25.88 11.49 21.52
C ILE A 16 -25.70 10.76 20.19
N THR A 17 -26.23 11.32 19.12
CA THR A 17 -25.87 10.90 17.76
C THR A 17 -24.42 11.33 17.52
N VAL A 18 -23.49 10.40 17.70
CA VAL A 18 -22.12 10.56 17.22
C VAL A 18 -22.17 10.57 15.69
N ASN A 19 -22.22 11.77 15.13
CA ASN A 19 -21.98 11.97 13.70
C ASN A 19 -20.50 11.62 13.43
N ASN A 20 -20.21 10.35 13.19
CA ASN A 20 -18.97 9.97 12.54
C ASN A 20 -19.01 10.52 11.11
N LYS A 21 -18.62 11.77 10.95
CA LYS A 21 -18.14 12.26 9.65
C LYS A 21 -16.90 11.43 9.35
N THR A 22 -17.07 10.31 8.66
CA THR A 22 -15.99 9.65 7.95
C THR A 22 -15.45 10.71 7.00
N MET A 23 -14.35 11.34 7.36
CA MET A 23 -13.62 12.20 6.44
C MET A 23 -13.30 11.31 5.25
N ALA A 24 -13.73 11.70 4.07
CA ALA A 24 -13.28 11.06 2.84
C ALA A 24 -11.75 11.13 2.87
N GLN A 25 -11.11 10.00 3.13
CA GLN A 25 -9.66 9.91 3.20
C GLN A 25 -9.19 9.83 1.75
N GLY A 26 -9.10 11.00 1.12
CA GLY A 26 -8.61 11.08 -0.25
C GLY A 26 -7.21 10.46 -0.33
N TYR A 27 -6.97 9.69 -1.37
CA TYR A 27 -5.64 9.12 -1.62
C TYR A 27 -4.64 10.24 -1.89
N THR A 28 -3.42 10.10 -1.39
CA THR A 28 -2.34 11.06 -1.59
C THR A 28 -1.21 10.41 -2.37
N PHE A 29 -0.65 11.13 -3.32
CA PHE A 29 0.55 10.68 -4.01
C PHE A 29 1.74 10.77 -3.05
N PRO A 30 2.43 9.65 -2.73
CA PRO A 30 3.48 9.64 -1.74
C PRO A 30 4.74 10.30 -2.27
N GLU A 31 5.50 10.93 -1.39
CA GLU A 31 6.84 11.41 -1.72
C GLU A 31 7.82 10.25 -1.89
N LEU A 32 8.80 10.40 -2.78
CA LEU A 32 9.90 9.46 -2.91
C LEU A 32 10.80 9.58 -1.66
N PRO A 33 11.17 8.47 -0.99
CA PRO A 33 11.90 8.55 0.28
C PRO A 33 13.40 8.91 0.13
N TYR A 34 13.87 9.14 -1.09
CA TYR A 34 15.26 9.51 -1.42
C TYR A 34 15.31 10.28 -2.75
N GLU A 35 16.44 10.97 -2.99
CA GLU A 35 16.68 11.70 -4.23
C GLU A 35 16.76 10.76 -5.45
N TYR A 36 16.45 11.26 -6.64
CA TYR A 36 16.49 10.44 -7.87
C TYR A 36 17.84 9.80 -8.13
N SER A 37 18.94 10.48 -7.79
CA SER A 37 20.31 9.97 -7.97
C SER A 37 20.79 9.02 -6.86
N ALA A 38 20.00 8.80 -5.81
CA ALA A 38 20.45 8.07 -4.63
C ALA A 38 20.75 6.58 -4.87
N LEU A 39 20.23 6.01 -5.96
CA LEU A 39 20.43 4.60 -6.33
C LEU A 39 21.51 4.39 -7.40
N GLU A 40 22.21 5.46 -7.82
CA GLU A 40 23.34 5.33 -8.72
C GLU A 40 24.51 4.57 -8.06
N PRO A 41 25.28 3.81 -8.82
CA PRO A 41 25.23 3.62 -10.27
C PRO A 41 24.28 2.52 -10.76
N TYR A 42 23.44 1.95 -9.91
CA TYR A 42 22.59 0.80 -10.23
C TYR A 42 21.32 1.19 -11.01
N ILE A 43 20.72 2.32 -10.64
CA ILE A 43 19.59 2.92 -11.34
C ILE A 43 19.91 4.41 -11.49
N ASP A 44 19.92 4.92 -12.71
CA ASP A 44 20.24 6.32 -12.99
C ASP A 44 19.10 7.26 -12.59
N ALA A 45 19.45 8.52 -12.33
CA ALA A 45 18.52 9.55 -11.88
C ALA A 45 17.37 9.79 -12.87
N GLN A 46 17.63 9.75 -14.18
CA GLN A 46 16.62 9.97 -15.19
C GLN A 46 15.57 8.83 -15.21
N THR A 47 16.03 7.59 -15.09
CA THR A 47 15.14 6.42 -14.95
C THR A 47 14.26 6.54 -13.72
N MET A 48 14.83 6.93 -12.57
CA MET A 48 14.08 7.14 -11.33
C MET A 48 13.04 8.25 -11.48
N GLU A 49 13.41 9.39 -12.03
CA GLU A 49 12.50 10.51 -12.27
C GLU A 49 11.33 10.11 -13.17
N ILE A 50 11.59 9.47 -14.30
CA ILE A 50 10.55 9.03 -15.24
C ILE A 50 9.65 7.99 -14.60
N HIS A 51 10.23 7.02 -13.91
CA HIS A 51 9.47 5.94 -13.27
C HIS A 51 8.53 6.49 -12.18
N TYR A 52 8.99 7.45 -11.39
CA TYR A 52 8.18 8.08 -10.35
C TYR A 52 7.20 9.12 -10.91
N THR A 53 7.67 10.09 -11.69
CA THR A 53 6.84 11.25 -12.12
C THR A 53 5.87 10.93 -13.27
N LYS A 54 6.12 9.86 -14.05
CA LYS A 54 5.28 9.46 -15.18
C LYS A 54 4.52 8.17 -14.89
N HIS A 55 5.22 7.06 -14.63
CA HIS A 55 4.57 5.75 -14.47
C HIS A 55 3.79 5.65 -13.16
N HIS A 56 4.41 5.89 -12.03
CA HIS A 56 3.73 5.87 -10.74
C HIS A 56 2.61 6.90 -10.67
N ARG A 57 2.89 8.12 -11.12
CA ARG A 57 1.90 9.20 -11.15
C ARG A 57 0.69 8.87 -11.99
N ALA A 58 0.87 8.27 -13.16
CA ALA A 58 -0.25 7.88 -14.02
C ALA A 58 -1.13 6.81 -13.36
N TYR A 59 -0.55 5.81 -12.68
CA TYR A 59 -1.33 4.84 -11.92
C TYR A 59 -2.14 5.49 -10.81
N PHE A 60 -1.53 6.40 -10.06
CA PHE A 60 -2.21 7.15 -9.01
C PHE A 60 -3.39 7.96 -9.55
N ASP A 61 -3.17 8.81 -10.55
CA ASP A 61 -4.21 9.69 -11.11
C ASP A 61 -5.37 8.88 -11.70
N ASN A 62 -5.08 7.80 -12.43
CA ASN A 62 -6.11 6.91 -12.98
C ASN A 62 -6.86 6.14 -11.89
N PHE A 63 -6.18 5.72 -10.82
CA PHE A 63 -6.82 5.06 -9.68
C PHE A 63 -7.77 6.02 -8.96
N VAL A 64 -7.32 7.22 -8.62
CA VAL A 64 -8.15 8.24 -7.95
C VAL A 64 -9.40 8.54 -8.77
N LYS A 65 -9.23 8.75 -10.08
CA LYS A 65 -10.36 8.95 -10.99
C LYS A 65 -11.34 7.78 -10.95
N ALA A 66 -10.85 6.55 -11.10
CA ALA A 66 -11.69 5.36 -11.09
C ALA A 66 -12.37 5.13 -9.74
N ALA A 67 -11.68 5.39 -8.61
CA ALA A 67 -12.25 5.28 -7.28
C ALA A 67 -13.39 6.28 -7.05
N THR A 68 -13.23 7.52 -7.51
CA THR A 68 -14.27 8.56 -7.43
C THR A 68 -15.48 8.22 -8.29
N GLU A 69 -15.27 7.79 -9.54
CA GLU A 69 -16.35 7.38 -10.45
C GLU A 69 -17.16 6.20 -9.90
N ASN A 70 -16.52 5.29 -9.17
CA ASN A 70 -17.16 4.15 -8.52
C ASN A 70 -17.62 4.43 -7.08
N LYS A 71 -17.45 5.66 -6.57
CA LYS A 71 -17.86 6.09 -5.22
C LYS A 71 -17.23 5.26 -4.09
N ILE A 72 -15.99 4.86 -4.27
CA ILE A 72 -15.19 4.09 -3.30
C ILE A 72 -13.95 4.84 -2.81
N ASP A 73 -13.83 6.11 -3.10
CA ASP A 73 -12.74 7.00 -2.69
C ASP A 73 -12.62 7.22 -1.17
N HIS A 74 -13.61 6.73 -0.42
CA HIS A 74 -13.62 6.68 1.04
C HIS A 74 -13.07 5.37 1.64
N LEU A 75 -12.80 4.36 0.81
CA LEU A 75 -12.25 3.07 1.25
C LEU A 75 -10.73 3.10 1.31
N SER A 76 -10.14 2.30 2.21
CA SER A 76 -8.68 2.06 2.19
C SER A 76 -8.28 1.18 1.01
N LEU A 77 -6.98 1.20 0.63
CA LEU A 77 -6.47 0.28 -0.40
C LEU A 77 -6.62 -1.18 0.02
N GLU A 78 -6.43 -1.48 1.31
CA GLU A 78 -6.60 -2.81 1.88
C GLU A 78 -8.03 -3.31 1.73
N ASP A 79 -9.03 -2.47 2.03
CA ASP A 79 -10.45 -2.81 1.88
C ASP A 79 -10.82 -3.07 0.41
N ILE A 80 -10.25 -2.28 -0.51
CA ILE A 80 -10.43 -2.46 -1.95
C ILE A 80 -9.80 -3.77 -2.40
N PHE A 81 -8.56 -4.04 -2.01
CA PHE A 81 -7.85 -5.26 -2.45
C PHE A 81 -8.43 -6.53 -1.86
N ALA A 82 -8.96 -6.49 -0.63
CA ALA A 82 -9.68 -7.63 -0.04
C ALA A 82 -10.88 -8.08 -0.88
N LYS A 83 -11.42 -7.21 -1.71
CA LYS A 83 -12.60 -7.44 -2.56
C LYS A 83 -12.36 -7.05 -4.01
N VAL A 84 -11.12 -7.06 -4.48
CA VAL A 84 -10.71 -6.47 -5.77
C VAL A 84 -11.46 -7.07 -6.97
N SER A 85 -11.87 -8.33 -6.90
CA SER A 85 -12.68 -9.00 -7.93
C SER A 85 -14.10 -8.45 -8.08
N ALA A 86 -14.60 -7.73 -7.07
CA ALA A 86 -15.91 -7.08 -7.11
C ALA A 86 -15.88 -5.71 -7.81
N PHE A 87 -14.70 -5.18 -8.10
CA PHE A 87 -14.53 -3.87 -8.71
C PHE A 87 -14.13 -3.96 -10.20
N PRO A 88 -14.38 -2.90 -10.99
CA PRO A 88 -13.93 -2.84 -12.38
C PRO A 88 -12.41 -3.01 -12.52
N ALA A 89 -11.98 -3.53 -13.67
CA ALA A 89 -10.56 -3.74 -13.97
C ALA A 89 -9.71 -2.46 -13.80
N ALA A 90 -10.28 -1.27 -14.04
CA ALA A 90 -9.60 0.00 -13.83
C ALA A 90 -9.16 0.19 -12.37
N ILE A 91 -9.98 -0.19 -11.39
CA ILE A 91 -9.63 -0.15 -9.96
C ILE A 91 -8.50 -1.13 -9.67
N ARG A 92 -8.64 -2.39 -10.09
CA ARG A 92 -7.64 -3.43 -9.88
C ARG A 92 -6.29 -3.05 -10.50
N ASN A 93 -6.30 -2.64 -11.77
CA ASN A 93 -5.06 -2.42 -12.51
C ASN A 93 -4.35 -1.14 -12.04
N ASN A 94 -5.07 -0.04 -11.87
CA ASN A 94 -4.46 1.22 -11.48
C ASN A 94 -4.18 1.28 -9.97
N GLY A 95 -5.09 0.77 -9.13
CA GLY A 95 -4.85 0.64 -7.69
C GLY A 95 -3.70 -0.30 -7.37
N GLY A 96 -3.62 -1.45 -8.05
CA GLY A 96 -2.50 -2.37 -7.96
C GLY A 96 -1.18 -1.74 -8.43
N GLY A 97 -1.19 -1.03 -9.55
CA GLY A 97 -0.02 -0.29 -10.04
C GLY A 97 0.44 0.79 -9.06
N TYR A 98 -0.48 1.58 -8.52
CA TYR A 98 -0.19 2.59 -7.50
C TYR A 98 0.43 1.96 -6.24
N TYR A 99 -0.18 0.92 -5.68
CA TYR A 99 0.31 0.23 -4.49
C TYR A 99 1.68 -0.43 -4.70
N ASN A 100 1.86 -1.13 -5.83
CA ASN A 100 3.12 -1.79 -6.15
C ASN A 100 4.29 -0.80 -6.28
N HIS A 101 4.05 0.40 -6.82
CA HIS A 101 5.07 1.43 -6.88
C HIS A 101 5.40 2.01 -5.50
N MET A 102 4.39 2.20 -4.64
CA MET A 102 4.66 2.62 -3.25
C MET A 102 5.58 1.62 -2.54
N LEU A 103 5.26 0.32 -2.64
CA LEU A 103 6.08 -0.73 -2.05
C LEU A 103 7.48 -0.78 -2.68
N PHE A 104 7.58 -0.62 -4.00
CA PHE A 104 8.85 -0.65 -4.73
C PHE A 104 9.84 0.42 -4.23
N TRP A 105 9.35 1.64 -3.99
CA TRP A 105 10.20 2.69 -3.42
C TRP A 105 10.67 2.39 -2.01
N GLN A 106 9.88 1.69 -1.22
CA GLN A 106 10.19 1.37 0.18
C GLN A 106 11.16 0.20 0.35
N VAL A 107 11.18 -0.75 -0.60
CA VAL A 107 12.09 -1.92 -0.54
C VAL A 107 13.47 -1.64 -1.12
N MET A 108 13.69 -0.46 -1.68
CA MET A 108 14.99 0.01 -2.16
C MET A 108 15.50 1.16 -1.29
N GLY A 109 16.81 1.32 -1.25
CA GLY A 109 17.43 2.45 -0.56
C GLY A 109 18.92 2.57 -0.88
N PRO A 110 19.51 3.76 -0.70
CA PRO A 110 20.94 3.94 -0.88
C PRO A 110 21.70 3.08 0.12
N ASN A 111 22.74 2.39 -0.36
CA ASN A 111 23.59 1.50 0.46
C ASN A 111 22.85 0.39 1.23
N ALA A 112 21.67 0.00 0.79
CA ALA A 112 20.83 -1.00 1.45
C ALA A 112 21.09 -2.44 0.97
N GLY A 113 22.02 -2.64 0.05
CA GLY A 113 22.41 -3.98 -0.44
C GLY A 113 23.27 -4.75 0.56
N GLY A 114 23.48 -6.03 0.25
CA GLY A 114 24.35 -6.92 1.04
C GLY A 114 23.69 -8.25 1.38
N GLN A 115 24.38 -9.03 2.17
CA GLN A 115 23.81 -10.27 2.72
C GLN A 115 23.01 -9.95 3.98
N PRO A 116 21.85 -10.59 4.18
CA PRO A 116 21.17 -10.50 5.46
C PRO A 116 21.95 -11.23 6.55
N ASP A 117 21.63 -10.96 7.80
CA ASP A 117 22.19 -11.63 8.97
C ASP A 117 21.07 -12.25 9.84
N GLY A 118 21.47 -12.90 10.94
CA GLY A 118 20.58 -13.44 11.94
C GLY A 118 19.52 -14.38 11.38
N ALA A 119 18.32 -14.30 11.90
CA ALA A 119 17.22 -15.23 11.62
C ALA A 119 16.82 -15.27 10.12
N LEU A 120 16.99 -14.16 9.38
CA LEU A 120 16.70 -14.15 7.94
C LEU A 120 17.74 -14.97 7.15
N MET A 121 19.03 -14.83 7.48
CA MET A 121 20.08 -15.64 6.87
C MET A 121 19.89 -17.13 7.18
N ASP A 122 19.52 -17.46 8.42
CA ASP A 122 19.24 -18.85 8.80
C ASP A 122 18.06 -19.44 8.01
N ALA A 123 16.99 -18.67 7.85
CA ALA A 123 15.83 -19.09 7.05
C ALA A 123 16.18 -19.30 5.58
N ILE A 124 17.01 -18.42 5.00
CA ILE A 124 17.50 -18.54 3.63
C ILE A 124 18.37 -19.80 3.47
N ASN A 125 19.31 -20.01 4.39
CA ASN A 125 20.19 -21.18 4.34
C ASN A 125 19.41 -22.49 4.50
N ASN A 126 18.42 -22.49 5.39
CA ASN A 126 17.56 -23.66 5.61
C ASN A 126 16.68 -23.98 4.40
N THR A 127 16.21 -22.95 3.69
CA THR A 127 15.28 -23.11 2.56
C THR A 127 16.01 -23.40 1.24
N PHE A 128 17.08 -22.63 0.98
CA PHE A 128 17.77 -22.62 -0.31
C PHE A 128 19.16 -23.31 -0.25
N GLY A 129 19.65 -23.64 0.94
CA GLY A 129 20.97 -24.23 1.16
C GLY A 129 22.12 -23.21 1.26
N SER A 130 22.00 -22.04 0.64
CA SER A 130 22.94 -20.93 0.76
C SER A 130 22.32 -19.62 0.26
N PHE A 131 22.91 -18.49 0.67
CA PHE A 131 22.53 -17.19 0.15
C PHE A 131 22.80 -17.05 -1.36
N ASP A 132 23.91 -17.57 -1.85
CA ASP A 132 24.25 -17.52 -3.29
C ASP A 132 23.22 -18.29 -4.14
N ARG A 133 22.76 -19.43 -3.63
CA ARG A 133 21.70 -20.19 -4.30
C ARG A 133 20.37 -19.46 -4.27
N PHE A 134 19.98 -18.90 -3.14
CA PHE A 134 18.81 -18.04 -3.05
C PHE A 134 18.88 -16.89 -4.06
N LYS A 135 20.02 -16.17 -4.10
CA LYS A 135 20.23 -15.07 -5.04
C LYS A 135 20.06 -15.51 -6.49
N THR A 136 20.64 -16.65 -6.85
CA THR A 136 20.53 -17.21 -8.20
C THR A 136 19.07 -17.54 -8.56
N GLU A 137 18.35 -18.18 -7.67
CA GLU A 137 16.95 -18.54 -7.88
C GLU A 137 16.04 -17.30 -7.96
N PHE A 138 16.25 -16.33 -7.08
CA PHE A 138 15.54 -15.03 -7.06
C PHE A 138 15.78 -14.25 -8.36
N GLU A 139 17.03 -14.11 -8.78
CA GLU A 139 17.38 -13.42 -10.02
C GLU A 139 16.78 -14.11 -11.25
N ASN A 140 16.79 -15.43 -11.28
CA ASN A 140 16.19 -16.19 -12.38
C ASN A 140 14.67 -15.99 -12.43
N ALA A 141 13.98 -16.03 -11.28
CA ALA A 141 12.56 -15.76 -11.21
C ALA A 141 12.22 -14.35 -11.74
N ALA A 142 13.01 -13.34 -11.35
CA ALA A 142 12.81 -11.98 -11.83
C ALA A 142 13.08 -11.83 -13.34
N LYS A 143 14.19 -12.39 -13.82
CA LYS A 143 14.61 -12.28 -15.25
C LYS A 143 13.68 -13.04 -16.21
N THR A 144 13.08 -14.13 -15.76
CA THR A 144 12.23 -14.97 -16.61
C THR A 144 10.75 -14.63 -16.53
N GLN A 145 10.35 -13.72 -15.63
CA GLN A 145 8.98 -13.28 -15.54
C GLN A 145 8.55 -12.53 -16.81
N PHE A 146 7.63 -13.12 -17.56
CA PHE A 146 7.09 -12.48 -18.76
C PHE A 146 6.14 -11.34 -18.37
N GLY A 147 6.32 -10.16 -18.98
CA GLY A 147 5.55 -8.97 -18.67
C GLY A 147 6.13 -8.24 -17.45
N SER A 148 5.31 -7.98 -16.44
CA SER A 148 5.72 -7.38 -15.16
C SER A 148 5.29 -8.25 -13.99
N GLY A 149 6.05 -8.23 -12.90
CA GLY A 149 5.77 -9.02 -11.72
C GLY A 149 6.79 -8.78 -10.62
N TRP A 150 6.63 -9.55 -9.55
CA TRP A 150 7.55 -9.61 -8.41
C TRP A 150 8.22 -10.99 -8.36
N ALA A 151 9.45 -11.00 -7.90
CA ALA A 151 10.17 -12.21 -7.52
C ALA A 151 10.30 -12.27 -5.99
#